data_942e8e4ba9488d56bb0da0d0684a1fed
#
_entry.id   942e8e4ba9488d56bb0da0d0684a1fed
#
_cell.length_a   1.000
_cell.length_b   1.000
_cell.length_c   1.000
_cell.angle_alpha   90.00
_cell.angle_beta   90.00
_cell.angle_gamma   90.00
#
_symmetry.space_group_name_H-M   'P 1'
#
loop_
_entity.id
_entity.type
_entity.pdbx_description
1 polymer ?
#
loop_
_entity_poly.entity_id
_entity_poly.type
_entity_poly.pdbx_seq_one_letter_code
_entity_poly.pdbx_strand_id
1 'polypeptide(L)'
;MAFTLKFVPLQAKMCSLKTFNIDLEGLNEGKTHFVFDLDNDYFAAPERAEVRGGGVHVEVETERKGDRLQLSFDIKGHVVFGCDRCLDDIVYPTDIREELTVDLLLLDNGQDFGTIDINEDGQFDAAWFAYETIALTLPTRRVHPEGQCDEQMERAIADRADRKGQDESENAPIDPRWNELLKLKR
;
A
#
# COMPACT_ATOMS: atom_id res chain seq x y z
N MET A 1 -26.23 -29.08 -18.71
CA MET A 1 -25.17 -29.34 -17.71
C MET A 1 -25.15 -28.16 -16.80
N ALA A 2 -25.56 -28.33 -15.54
CA ALA A 2 -25.71 -27.24 -14.59
C ALA A 2 -24.36 -26.99 -13.90
N PHE A 3 -23.83 -25.79 -14.06
CA PHE A 3 -22.65 -25.32 -13.30
C PHE A 3 -23.08 -25.05 -11.85
N THR A 4 -22.67 -25.91 -10.94
CA THR A 4 -22.87 -25.70 -9.51
C THR A 4 -21.76 -24.77 -9.00
N LEU A 5 -22.08 -23.50 -8.82
CA LEU A 5 -21.26 -22.56 -8.06
C LEU A 5 -21.17 -23.09 -6.61
N LYS A 6 -19.98 -23.59 -6.23
CA LYS A 6 -19.71 -23.87 -4.82
C LYS A 6 -19.43 -22.55 -4.12
N PHE A 7 -20.44 -22.06 -3.43
CA PHE A 7 -20.30 -20.99 -2.44
C PHE A 7 -19.51 -21.57 -1.25
N VAL A 8 -18.30 -21.09 -1.02
CA VAL A 8 -17.56 -21.38 0.20
C VAL A 8 -18.07 -20.42 1.26
N PRO A 9 -18.70 -20.91 2.35
CA PRO A 9 -19.20 -20.02 3.39
C PRO A 9 -18.02 -19.40 4.16
N LEU A 10 -17.99 -18.08 4.18
CA LEU A 10 -17.07 -17.26 4.97
C LEU A 10 -17.35 -17.52 6.46
N GLN A 11 -16.56 -18.37 7.11
CA GLN A 11 -16.60 -18.46 8.58
C GLN A 11 -15.71 -17.36 9.15
N ALA A 12 -16.36 -16.29 9.62
CA ALA A 12 -15.72 -15.24 10.40
C ALA A 12 -15.14 -15.82 11.69
N LYS A 13 -13.84 -15.98 11.75
CA LYS A 13 -13.12 -16.25 13.00
C LYS A 13 -12.48 -14.94 13.44
N MET A 14 -13.06 -14.33 14.46
CA MET A 14 -12.56 -13.12 15.11
C MET A 14 -11.22 -13.39 15.78
N CYS A 15 -10.37 -12.38 15.65
CA CYS A 15 -9.17 -12.07 16.44
C CYS A 15 -7.83 -12.55 15.89
N SER A 16 -7.01 -11.58 15.66
CA SER A 16 -5.61 -11.42 15.27
C SER A 16 -5.43 -11.07 13.80
N LEU A 17 -4.51 -10.15 13.55
CA LEU A 17 -3.99 -9.66 12.27
C LEU A 17 -4.67 -10.36 11.08
N LYS A 18 -5.64 -9.71 10.46
CA LYS A 18 -6.43 -10.32 9.38
C LYS A 18 -5.49 -10.55 8.19
N THR A 19 -4.83 -11.69 8.17
CA THR A 19 -4.12 -12.22 7.02
C THR A 19 -5.14 -12.97 6.18
N PHE A 20 -5.13 -12.75 4.89
CA PHE A 20 -5.92 -13.52 3.94
C PHE A 20 -4.97 -14.35 3.08
N ASN A 21 -4.67 -15.56 3.56
CA ASN A 21 -3.72 -16.46 2.94
C ASN A 21 -4.39 -17.34 1.89
N ILE A 22 -3.82 -17.38 0.70
CA ILE A 22 -4.24 -18.24 -0.40
C ILE A 22 -3.16 -19.31 -0.58
N ASP A 23 -3.56 -20.57 -0.48
CA ASP A 23 -2.71 -21.71 -0.84
C ASP A 23 -2.70 -21.83 -2.38
N LEU A 24 -1.62 -21.32 -3.01
CA LEU A 24 -1.51 -21.26 -4.47
C LEU A 24 -1.36 -22.65 -5.08
N GLU A 25 -0.67 -23.56 -4.42
CA GLU A 25 -0.45 -24.93 -4.91
C GLU A 25 -1.72 -25.78 -4.81
N GLY A 26 -2.51 -25.56 -3.75
CA GLY A 26 -3.77 -26.27 -3.51
C GLY A 26 -4.93 -25.83 -4.39
N LEU A 27 -4.79 -24.80 -5.23
CA LEU A 27 -5.83 -24.35 -6.13
C LEU A 27 -6.13 -25.40 -7.22
N ASN A 28 -7.41 -25.64 -7.47
CA ASN A 28 -7.83 -26.53 -8.56
C ASN A 28 -7.66 -25.84 -9.91
N GLU A 29 -7.54 -26.67 -10.97
CA GLU A 29 -7.61 -26.20 -12.36
C GLU A 29 -8.87 -25.37 -12.63
N GLY A 30 -8.69 -24.25 -13.35
CA GLY A 30 -9.76 -23.33 -13.71
C GLY A 30 -9.78 -22.07 -12.84
N LYS A 31 -10.97 -21.49 -12.69
CA LYS A 31 -11.17 -20.21 -11.99
C LYS A 31 -11.64 -20.40 -10.56
N THR A 32 -11.02 -19.66 -9.65
CA THR A 32 -11.47 -19.53 -8.25
C THR A 32 -11.59 -18.05 -7.91
N HIS A 33 -12.55 -17.70 -7.08
CA HIS A 33 -12.83 -16.30 -6.69
C HIS A 33 -12.81 -16.17 -5.18
N PHE A 34 -12.09 -15.16 -4.70
CA PHE A 34 -11.97 -14.80 -3.29
C PHE A 34 -12.42 -13.37 -3.09
N VAL A 35 -13.02 -13.09 -1.94
CA VAL A 35 -13.49 -11.75 -1.56
C VAL A 35 -13.20 -11.52 -0.10
N PHE A 36 -12.65 -10.35 0.24
CA PHE A 36 -12.40 -9.93 1.60
C PHE A 36 -12.40 -8.42 1.74
N ASP A 37 -12.57 -7.94 2.96
CA ASP A 37 -12.56 -6.52 3.28
C ASP A 37 -11.40 -6.18 4.20
N LEU A 38 -10.68 -5.11 3.87
CA LEU A 38 -9.66 -4.49 4.71
C LEU A 38 -10.31 -3.30 5.43
N ASP A 39 -10.43 -3.40 6.73
CA ASP A 39 -11.07 -2.38 7.58
C ASP A 39 -10.05 -1.55 8.37
N ASN A 40 -10.52 -0.59 9.18
CA ASN A 40 -9.66 0.24 10.02
C ASN A 40 -8.75 -0.59 10.93
N ASP A 41 -9.23 -1.71 11.47
CA ASP A 41 -8.44 -2.55 12.36
C ASP A 41 -7.28 -3.20 11.62
N TYR A 42 -7.47 -3.52 10.34
CA TYR A 42 -6.41 -4.02 9.48
C TYR A 42 -5.30 -2.96 9.27
N PHE A 43 -5.68 -1.72 8.97
CA PHE A 43 -4.73 -0.62 8.71
C PHE A 43 -4.07 -0.07 9.98
N ALA A 44 -4.64 -0.28 11.16
CA ALA A 44 -4.10 0.22 12.43
C ALA A 44 -2.82 -0.51 12.89
N ALA A 45 -2.41 -1.60 12.23
CA ALA A 45 -1.20 -2.32 12.58
C ALA A 45 0.07 -1.48 12.29
N PRO A 46 1.09 -1.50 13.19
CA PRO A 46 2.30 -0.68 13.05
C PRO A 46 3.07 -0.89 11.73
N GLU A 47 3.00 -2.10 11.16
CA GLU A 47 3.65 -2.45 9.91
C GLU A 47 3.02 -1.73 8.71
N ARG A 48 1.84 -1.12 8.88
CA ARG A 48 1.05 -0.44 7.84
C ARG A 48 1.03 1.08 8.03
N ALA A 49 2.16 1.65 8.41
CA ALA A 49 2.29 3.07 8.81
C ALA A 49 1.92 4.08 7.70
N GLU A 50 1.92 3.68 6.43
CA GLU A 50 1.58 4.55 5.29
C GLU A 50 0.09 4.90 5.26
N VAL A 51 -0.77 4.02 5.79
CA VAL A 51 -2.23 4.17 5.83
C VAL A 51 -2.69 4.12 7.27
N ARG A 52 -3.41 5.15 7.73
CA ARG A 52 -3.91 5.26 9.11
C ARG A 52 -5.24 4.57 9.32
N GLY A 53 -5.97 4.32 8.24
CA GLY A 53 -7.30 3.72 8.29
C GLY A 53 -7.93 3.63 6.91
N GLY A 54 -9.16 3.17 6.84
CA GLY A 54 -9.92 3.06 5.61
C GLY A 54 -10.89 1.91 5.61
N GLY A 55 -11.53 1.72 4.45
CA GLY A 55 -12.38 0.58 4.16
C GLY A 55 -12.22 0.21 2.70
N VAL A 56 -11.65 -0.96 2.43
CA VAL A 56 -11.33 -1.41 1.08
C VAL A 56 -11.88 -2.80 0.86
N HIS A 57 -12.65 -2.95 -0.21
CA HIS A 57 -13.16 -4.22 -0.70
C HIS A 57 -12.20 -4.79 -1.73
N VAL A 58 -11.79 -6.03 -1.56
CA VAL A 58 -10.84 -6.72 -2.43
C VAL A 58 -11.48 -7.96 -3.01
N GLU A 59 -11.54 -8.02 -4.34
CA GLU A 59 -11.90 -9.22 -5.08
C GLU A 59 -10.67 -9.77 -5.78
N VAL A 60 -10.42 -11.07 -5.65
CA VAL A 60 -9.31 -11.77 -6.29
C VAL A 60 -9.86 -12.90 -7.16
N GLU A 61 -9.70 -12.80 -8.46
CA GLU A 61 -9.95 -13.90 -9.38
C GLU A 61 -8.63 -14.61 -9.68
N THR A 62 -8.59 -15.93 -9.48
CA THR A 62 -7.43 -16.75 -9.83
C THR A 62 -7.80 -17.68 -10.97
N GLU A 63 -6.94 -17.82 -11.98
CA GLU A 63 -7.09 -18.76 -13.08
C GLU A 63 -5.86 -19.65 -13.19
N ARG A 64 -6.02 -20.95 -12.87
CA ARG A 64 -4.94 -21.94 -12.98
C ARG A 64 -5.02 -22.68 -14.31
N LYS A 65 -3.89 -22.74 -15.03
CA LYS A 65 -3.69 -23.49 -16.26
C LYS A 65 -2.38 -24.28 -16.17
N GLY A 66 -2.44 -25.49 -15.70
CA GLY A 66 -1.26 -26.32 -15.42
C GLY A 66 -0.40 -25.69 -14.34
N ASP A 67 0.86 -25.40 -14.66
CA ASP A 67 1.82 -24.78 -13.74
C ASP A 67 1.76 -23.25 -13.70
N ARG A 68 0.92 -22.64 -14.56
CA ARG A 68 0.75 -21.19 -14.58
C ARG A 68 -0.52 -20.77 -13.86
N LEU A 69 -0.36 -19.82 -12.95
CA LEU A 69 -1.44 -19.22 -12.19
C LEU A 69 -1.49 -17.72 -12.48
N GLN A 70 -2.65 -17.23 -12.90
CA GLN A 70 -2.93 -15.81 -13.04
C GLN A 70 -3.84 -15.36 -11.89
N LEU A 71 -3.45 -14.27 -11.20
CA LEU A 71 -4.26 -13.62 -10.18
C LEU A 71 -4.63 -12.24 -10.67
N SER A 72 -5.91 -11.89 -10.59
CA SER A 72 -6.42 -10.57 -10.93
C SER A 72 -7.09 -9.96 -9.70
N PHE A 73 -6.57 -8.83 -9.26
CA PHE A 73 -7.06 -8.09 -8.10
C PHE A 73 -7.92 -6.91 -8.56
N ASP A 74 -9.10 -6.75 -7.98
CA ASP A 74 -9.95 -5.55 -8.07
C ASP A 74 -10.09 -4.99 -6.66
N ILE A 75 -9.49 -3.82 -6.41
CA ILE A 75 -9.34 -3.21 -5.08
C ILE A 75 -10.08 -1.89 -5.07
N LYS A 76 -11.20 -1.79 -4.34
CA LYS A 76 -12.07 -0.63 -4.33
C LYS A 76 -12.42 -0.16 -2.93
N GLY A 77 -12.44 1.16 -2.73
CA GLY A 77 -12.84 1.75 -1.46
C GLY A 77 -12.21 3.10 -1.20
N HIS A 78 -11.76 3.30 0.02
CA HIS A 78 -11.03 4.49 0.41
C HIS A 78 -10.01 4.16 1.48
N VAL A 79 -8.92 4.93 1.50
CA VAL A 79 -7.90 4.87 2.54
C VAL A 79 -7.71 6.24 3.17
N VAL A 80 -7.19 6.26 4.39
CA VAL A 80 -6.93 7.48 5.14
C VAL A 80 -5.43 7.56 5.44
N PHE A 81 -4.82 8.68 5.13
CA PHE A 81 -3.42 8.97 5.44
C PHE A 81 -3.24 10.42 5.89
N GLY A 82 -2.12 10.72 6.56
CA GLY A 82 -1.87 12.06 7.07
C GLY A 82 -1.42 13.03 5.99
N CYS A 83 -1.87 14.28 6.08
CA CYS A 83 -1.36 15.38 5.30
C CYS A 83 0.07 15.73 5.72
N ASP A 84 1.00 15.85 4.76
CA ASP A 84 2.41 16.20 5.03
C ASP A 84 2.58 17.64 5.54
N ARG A 85 1.53 18.47 5.47
CA ARG A 85 1.56 19.88 5.81
C ARG A 85 0.90 20.18 7.15
N CYS A 86 -0.35 19.75 7.35
CA CYS A 86 -1.11 20.02 8.57
C CYS A 86 -1.22 18.82 9.50
N LEU A 87 -0.83 17.62 9.07
CA LEU A 87 -0.90 16.34 9.78
C LEU A 87 -2.32 15.79 9.97
N ASP A 88 -3.35 16.52 9.53
CA ASP A 88 -4.73 16.04 9.53
C ASP A 88 -4.95 14.94 8.50
N ASP A 89 -6.02 14.19 8.65
CA ASP A 89 -6.34 13.05 7.83
C ASP A 89 -6.90 13.46 6.47
N ILE A 90 -6.38 12.80 5.43
CA ILE A 90 -6.89 12.88 4.04
C ILE A 90 -7.59 11.56 3.73
N VAL A 91 -8.85 11.64 3.31
CA VAL A 91 -9.59 10.49 2.78
C VAL A 91 -9.35 10.42 1.27
N TYR A 92 -8.79 9.30 0.83
CA TYR A 92 -8.40 9.11 -0.58
C TYR A 92 -9.17 7.93 -1.19
N PRO A 93 -9.90 8.14 -2.29
CA PRO A 93 -10.60 7.06 -2.98
C PRO A 93 -9.60 6.14 -3.67
N THR A 94 -9.86 4.84 -3.59
CA THR A 94 -9.02 3.79 -4.16
C THR A 94 -9.84 2.96 -5.14
N ASP A 95 -9.36 2.83 -6.39
CA ASP A 95 -9.91 1.97 -7.44
C ASP A 95 -8.72 1.47 -8.27
N ILE A 96 -8.23 0.28 -7.92
CA ILE A 96 -6.99 -0.28 -8.49
C ILE A 96 -7.32 -1.66 -9.06
N ARG A 97 -6.74 -1.95 -10.22
CA ARG A 97 -6.73 -3.27 -10.81
C ARG A 97 -5.30 -3.68 -11.07
N GLU A 98 -4.95 -4.86 -10.55
CA GLU A 98 -3.61 -5.42 -10.66
C GLU A 98 -3.68 -6.86 -11.14
N GLU A 99 -2.77 -7.25 -12.01
CA GLU A 99 -2.67 -8.61 -12.53
C GLU A 99 -1.28 -9.16 -12.24
N LEU A 100 -1.27 -10.38 -11.70
CA LEU A 100 -0.06 -11.08 -11.31
C LEU A 100 -0.05 -12.44 -11.96
N THR A 101 1.08 -12.84 -12.55
CA THR A 101 1.27 -14.19 -13.11
C THR A 101 2.36 -14.91 -12.34
N VAL A 102 2.04 -16.11 -11.87
CA VAL A 102 2.91 -16.96 -11.08
C VAL A 102 3.18 -18.24 -11.83
N ASP A 103 4.43 -18.69 -11.82
CA ASP A 103 4.82 -20.02 -12.30
C ASP A 103 5.06 -20.91 -11.08
N LEU A 104 4.18 -21.88 -10.87
CA LEU A 104 4.23 -22.76 -9.70
C LEU A 104 5.50 -23.61 -9.64
N LEU A 105 6.09 -23.95 -10.80
CA LEU A 105 7.36 -24.69 -10.85
C LEU A 105 8.54 -23.89 -10.28
N LEU A 106 8.48 -22.57 -10.38
CA LEU A 106 9.53 -21.69 -9.84
C LEU A 106 9.40 -21.53 -8.34
N LEU A 107 8.18 -21.58 -7.80
CA LEU A 107 7.91 -21.56 -6.36
C LEU A 107 8.50 -22.79 -5.68
N ASP A 108 8.25 -23.99 -6.22
CA ASP A 108 8.73 -25.27 -5.67
C ASP A 108 10.28 -25.35 -5.61
N ASN A 109 10.97 -24.63 -6.50
CA ASN A 109 12.45 -24.61 -6.54
C ASN A 109 13.08 -23.52 -5.64
N GLY A 110 12.32 -22.77 -4.86
CA GLY A 110 12.82 -21.67 -4.02
C GLY A 110 13.47 -20.55 -4.82
N GLN A 111 13.19 -20.47 -6.11
CA GLN A 111 13.62 -19.39 -7.00
C GLN A 111 12.52 -18.34 -7.07
N ASP A 112 12.35 -17.62 -5.97
CA ASP A 112 11.52 -16.42 -5.98
C ASP A 112 12.21 -15.32 -6.79
N PHE A 113 11.57 -14.92 -7.89
CA PHE A 113 12.03 -13.78 -8.72
C PHE A 113 11.50 -12.43 -8.19
N GLY A 114 11.13 -12.35 -6.90
CA GLY A 114 10.70 -11.09 -6.26
C GLY A 114 9.34 -10.58 -6.74
N THR A 115 8.53 -11.47 -7.33
CA THR A 115 7.19 -11.10 -7.83
C THR A 115 6.11 -11.33 -6.78
N ILE A 116 6.34 -12.25 -5.82
CA ILE A 116 5.38 -12.63 -4.80
C ILE A 116 6.10 -12.99 -3.51
N ASP A 117 5.63 -12.42 -2.41
CA ASP A 117 6.02 -12.85 -1.09
C ASP A 117 5.15 -14.03 -0.64
N ILE A 118 5.78 -15.19 -0.50
CA ILE A 118 5.17 -16.40 0.04
C ILE A 118 5.68 -16.59 1.45
N ASN A 119 4.78 -16.83 2.40
CA ASN A 119 5.15 -17.08 3.78
C ASN A 119 5.85 -18.46 3.95
N GLU A 120 6.39 -18.71 5.16
CA GLU A 120 7.09 -19.96 5.48
C GLU A 120 6.22 -21.23 5.28
N ASP A 121 4.89 -21.08 5.30
CA ASP A 121 3.92 -22.16 5.10
C ASP A 121 3.57 -22.39 3.62
N GLY A 122 4.22 -21.69 2.68
CA GLY A 122 3.94 -21.78 1.24
C GLY A 122 2.67 -21.07 0.79
N GLN A 123 2.13 -20.18 1.62
CA GLN A 123 0.89 -19.44 1.35
C GLN A 123 1.18 -18.00 0.95
N PHE A 124 0.39 -17.49 0.03
CA PHE A 124 0.41 -16.10 -0.43
C PHE A 124 -0.54 -15.25 0.42
N ASP A 125 -0.03 -14.18 1.05
CA ASP A 125 -0.86 -13.21 1.78
C ASP A 125 -1.45 -12.17 0.83
N ALA A 126 -2.66 -12.44 0.35
CA ALA A 126 -3.38 -11.55 -0.57
C ALA A 126 -3.78 -10.21 0.08
N ALA A 127 -3.96 -10.18 1.40
CA ALA A 127 -4.27 -8.94 2.11
C ALA A 127 -3.05 -8.02 2.20
N TRP A 128 -1.86 -8.58 2.45
CA TRP A 128 -0.61 -7.85 2.43
C TRP A 128 -0.30 -7.30 1.03
N PHE A 129 -0.43 -8.12 0.00
CA PHE A 129 -0.24 -7.69 -1.39
C PHE A 129 -1.18 -6.54 -1.78
N ALA A 130 -2.47 -6.62 -1.39
CA ALA A 130 -3.42 -5.54 -1.62
C ALA A 130 -3.00 -4.24 -0.90
N TYR A 131 -2.50 -4.34 0.35
CA TYR A 131 -1.98 -3.21 1.09
C TYR A 131 -0.76 -2.58 0.40
N GLU A 132 0.22 -3.38 -0.02
CA GLU A 132 1.42 -2.89 -0.74
C GLU A 132 1.04 -2.18 -2.04
N THR A 133 0.12 -2.77 -2.81
CA THR A 133 -0.39 -2.17 -4.05
C THR A 133 -1.05 -0.82 -3.76
N ILE A 134 -1.87 -0.72 -2.72
CA ILE A 134 -2.47 0.55 -2.28
C ILE A 134 -1.37 1.55 -1.90
N ALA A 135 -0.40 1.15 -1.07
CA ALA A 135 0.66 2.03 -0.59
C ALA A 135 1.51 2.59 -1.74
N LEU A 136 1.79 1.78 -2.75
CA LEU A 136 2.55 2.19 -3.95
C LEU A 136 1.77 3.15 -4.87
N THR A 137 0.44 3.13 -4.84
CA THR A 137 -0.41 4.04 -5.63
C THR A 137 -0.68 5.38 -4.94
N LEU A 138 -0.34 5.51 -3.65
CA LEU A 138 -0.51 6.77 -2.94
C LEU A 138 0.33 7.89 -3.57
N PRO A 139 -0.18 9.14 -3.60
CA PRO A 139 0.58 10.25 -4.14
C PRO A 139 1.83 10.50 -3.30
N THR A 140 2.96 10.79 -3.96
CA THR A 140 4.23 11.13 -3.28
C THR A 140 4.14 12.41 -2.46
N ARG A 141 3.24 13.32 -2.83
CA ARG A 141 2.94 14.55 -2.08
C ARG A 141 1.52 14.45 -1.52
N ARG A 142 1.42 14.20 -0.24
CA ARG A 142 0.15 14.00 0.50
C ARG A 142 -0.26 15.29 1.17
N VAL A 143 -0.92 16.18 0.44
CA VAL A 143 -1.37 17.48 0.97
C VAL A 143 -2.83 17.72 0.60
N HIS A 144 -3.58 18.39 1.48
CA HIS A 144 -4.91 18.86 1.14
C HIS A 144 -4.86 19.83 -0.05
N PRO A 145 -5.94 19.95 -0.80
CA PRO A 145 -6.12 21.06 -1.75
C PRO A 145 -5.90 22.41 -1.07
N GLU A 146 -5.55 23.43 -1.84
CA GLU A 146 -5.32 24.80 -1.32
C GLU A 146 -6.49 25.31 -0.49
N GLY A 147 -6.17 25.81 0.72
CA GLY A 147 -7.15 26.35 1.66
C GLY A 147 -7.93 25.31 2.46
N GLN A 148 -7.60 24.03 2.38
CA GLN A 148 -8.24 22.94 3.15
C GLN A 148 -7.36 22.39 4.27
N CYS A 149 -6.13 22.87 4.41
CA CYS A 149 -5.29 22.54 5.55
C CYS A 149 -5.76 23.31 6.82
N ASP A 150 -5.40 22.79 7.99
CA ASP A 150 -5.63 23.47 9.26
C ASP A 150 -5.02 24.89 9.27
N GLU A 151 -5.85 25.90 9.58
CA GLU A 151 -5.43 27.29 9.53
C GLU A 151 -4.31 27.63 10.52
N GLN A 152 -4.26 26.99 11.69
CA GLN A 152 -3.23 27.27 12.70
C GLN A 152 -1.89 26.78 12.20
N MET A 153 -1.86 25.60 11.59
CA MET A 153 -0.66 25.05 10.99
C MET A 153 -0.19 25.87 9.80
N GLU A 154 -1.11 26.32 8.92
CA GLU A 154 -0.75 27.19 7.80
C GLU A 154 -0.11 28.51 8.27
N ARG A 155 -0.66 29.15 9.30
CA ARG A 155 -0.09 30.35 9.92
C ARG A 155 1.30 30.07 10.51
N ALA A 156 1.46 28.95 11.23
CA ALA A 156 2.75 28.57 11.82
C ALA A 156 3.84 28.33 10.77
N ILE A 157 3.47 27.75 9.61
CA ILE A 157 4.38 27.55 8.49
C ILE A 157 4.76 28.88 7.84
N ALA A 158 3.78 29.77 7.62
CA ALA A 158 4.00 31.09 7.04
C ALA A 158 4.93 31.94 7.94
N ASP A 159 4.67 31.99 9.24
CA ASP A 159 5.51 32.73 10.21
C ASP A 159 6.98 32.22 10.23
N ARG A 160 7.18 30.93 10.00
CA ARG A 160 8.55 30.37 9.91
C ARG A 160 9.24 30.69 8.60
N ALA A 161 8.47 30.70 7.51
CA ALA A 161 9.00 31.07 6.18
C ALA A 161 9.46 32.52 6.16
N ASP A 162 8.68 33.44 6.77
CA ASP A 162 9.00 34.86 6.85
C ASP A 162 10.24 35.12 7.73
N ARG A 163 10.42 34.38 8.81
CA ARG A 163 11.62 34.47 9.68
C ARG A 163 12.88 33.99 8.94
N LYS A 164 12.79 32.94 8.15
CA LYS A 164 13.93 32.46 7.34
C LYS A 164 14.39 33.50 6.34
N GLY A 165 13.48 34.23 5.73
CA GLY A 165 13.83 35.32 4.79
C GLY A 165 14.51 36.52 5.46
N GLN A 166 14.39 36.68 6.78
CA GLN A 166 15.05 37.74 7.53
C GLN A 166 16.44 37.35 8.07
N ASP A 167 16.68 36.04 8.32
CA ASP A 167 17.95 35.52 8.82
C ASP A 167 18.95 35.14 7.70
N GLU A 168 18.52 34.99 6.46
CA GLU A 168 19.42 34.83 5.30
C GLU A 168 19.98 36.22 4.88
N SER A 169 20.76 36.87 5.76
CA SER A 169 21.68 37.87 5.28
C SER A 169 22.68 37.19 4.33
N GLU A 170 22.86 37.72 3.14
CA GLU A 170 23.79 37.23 2.09
C GLU A 170 25.24 37.04 2.59
N ASN A 171 25.52 37.34 3.85
CA ASN A 171 26.82 37.29 4.51
C ASN A 171 26.90 36.28 5.69
N ALA A 172 25.95 35.34 5.83
CA ALA A 172 26.13 34.30 6.84
C ALA A 172 27.39 33.48 6.55
N PRO A 173 28.33 33.31 7.48
CA PRO A 173 29.53 32.52 7.24
C PRO A 173 29.14 31.08 6.93
N ILE A 174 29.60 30.58 5.80
CA ILE A 174 29.37 29.19 5.38
C ILE A 174 29.99 28.27 6.43
N ASP A 175 29.22 27.28 6.92
CA ASP A 175 29.72 26.26 7.82
C ASP A 175 31.01 25.63 7.25
N PRO A 176 32.14 25.64 8.00
CA PRO A 176 33.43 25.12 7.51
C PRO A 176 33.36 23.70 6.94
N ARG A 177 32.40 22.87 7.38
CA ARG A 177 32.18 21.51 6.86
C ARG A 177 31.78 21.49 5.39
N TRP A 178 31.22 22.57 4.86
CA TRP A 178 30.77 22.68 3.47
C TRP A 178 31.80 23.33 2.52
N ASN A 179 32.97 23.79 3.05
CA ASN A 179 34.00 24.47 2.26
C ASN A 179 34.50 23.64 1.08
N GLU A 180 34.53 22.30 1.24
CA GLU A 180 34.98 21.41 0.14
C GLU A 180 34.00 21.44 -1.05
N LEU A 181 32.68 21.69 -0.80
CA LEU A 181 31.70 21.78 -1.89
C LEU A 181 31.86 23.06 -2.74
N LEU A 182 32.47 24.12 -2.19
CA LEU A 182 32.74 25.34 -2.95
C LEU A 182 33.69 25.10 -4.11
N LYS A 183 34.55 24.05 -4.02
CA LYS A 183 35.48 23.65 -5.09
C LYS A 183 34.76 23.01 -6.27
N LEU A 184 33.51 22.57 -6.12
CA LEU A 184 32.71 21.97 -7.18
C LEU A 184 31.98 22.97 -8.06
N LYS A 185 31.94 24.26 -7.68
CA LYS A 185 31.41 25.32 -8.52
C LYS A 185 32.38 25.59 -9.69
N ARG A 186 32.09 25.00 -10.85
CA ARG A 186 32.65 25.36 -12.15
C ARG A 186 31.67 26.24 -12.88
#